data_876f61bb4975943175b87e6d3b072fa1
#
_entry.id   876f61bb4975943175b87e6d3b072fa1
#
_cell.length_a   1.000
_cell.length_b   1.000
_cell.length_c   1.000
_cell.angle_alpha   90.00
_cell.angle_beta   90.00
_cell.angle_gamma   90.00
#
_symmetry.space_group_name_H-M   'P 1'
#
loop_
_entity.id
_entity.type
_entity.pdbx_description
1 polymer ?
#
loop_
_entity_poly.entity_id
_entity_poly.type
_entity_poly.pdbx_seq_one_letter_code
_entity_poly.pdbx_strand_id
1 'polypeptide(L)'
;KDVVLLNLIGVRVVLVHGGGPEISEMLEKVGKESVFLNGLRCTDDETMDIVQMVLCGKVNKNLVSMLQKAGGRGVGLAGVDGNLFEAVRRDEEHGNVGNIVDVHPEIVLDVLEKGYIPVVSSIAAGVDQTMNYNINADFAAEKLAIALHAKKFILLTDVKGLMRDFRDEDSLIREVKMSQVPGLM
;
A
#
# COMPACT_ATOMS: atom_id res chain seq x y z
N LYS A 1 -10.88 -13.16 6.85
CA LYS A 1 -12.28 -13.65 6.76
C LYS A 1 -13.22 -12.50 6.43
N ASP A 2 -13.16 -11.37 7.11
CA ASP A 2 -14.08 -10.23 6.96
C ASP A 2 -14.07 -9.63 5.56
N VAL A 3 -12.89 -9.48 4.94
CA VAL A 3 -12.74 -9.05 3.54
C VAL A 3 -13.49 -9.98 2.58
N VAL A 4 -13.38 -11.30 2.79
CA VAL A 4 -14.08 -12.29 1.95
C VAL A 4 -15.58 -12.24 2.18
N LEU A 5 -16.01 -12.06 3.44
CA LEU A 5 -17.42 -11.88 3.76
C LEU A 5 -18.00 -10.63 3.07
N LEU A 6 -17.31 -9.50 3.14
CA LEU A 6 -17.71 -8.28 2.44
C LEU A 6 -17.84 -8.51 0.92
N ASN A 7 -16.89 -9.21 0.31
CA ASN A 7 -16.94 -9.53 -1.11
C ASN A 7 -18.14 -10.43 -1.45
N LEU A 8 -18.43 -11.44 -0.62
CA LEU A 8 -19.56 -12.36 -0.82
C LEU A 8 -20.93 -11.66 -0.76
N ILE A 9 -21.07 -10.61 0.03
CA ILE A 9 -22.31 -9.80 0.10
C ILE A 9 -22.36 -8.67 -0.93
N GLY A 10 -21.43 -8.68 -1.91
CA GLY A 10 -21.44 -7.78 -3.06
C GLY A 10 -20.65 -6.48 -2.89
N VAL A 11 -19.88 -6.32 -1.80
CA VAL A 11 -18.96 -5.18 -1.65
C VAL A 11 -17.71 -5.42 -2.50
N ARG A 12 -17.38 -4.46 -3.37
CA ARG A 12 -16.11 -4.46 -4.12
C ARG A 12 -14.98 -4.03 -3.21
N VAL A 13 -14.11 -4.96 -2.83
CA VAL A 13 -12.99 -4.72 -1.90
C VAL A 13 -11.67 -4.76 -2.66
N VAL A 14 -10.83 -3.77 -2.42
CA VAL A 14 -9.43 -3.73 -2.88
C VAL A 14 -8.54 -3.68 -1.64
N LEU A 15 -7.51 -4.50 -1.61
CA LEU A 15 -6.47 -4.46 -0.58
C LEU A 15 -5.24 -3.79 -1.15
N VAL A 16 -4.70 -2.81 -0.44
CA VAL A 16 -3.37 -2.24 -0.72
C VAL A 16 -2.47 -2.57 0.47
N HIS A 17 -1.24 -2.94 0.21
CA HIS A 17 -0.32 -3.34 1.27
C HIS A 17 1.10 -2.83 1.05
N GLY A 18 1.80 -2.60 2.15
CA GLY A 18 3.26 -2.51 2.24
C GLY A 18 3.86 -3.82 2.76
N GLY A 19 4.96 -3.73 3.48
CA GLY A 19 5.67 -4.88 4.05
C GLY A 19 7.00 -4.44 4.67
N GLY A 20 6.99 -3.33 5.41
CA GLY A 20 8.18 -2.77 6.05
C GLY A 20 8.95 -3.77 6.91
N PRO A 21 8.30 -4.52 7.80
CA PRO A 21 8.94 -5.56 8.61
C PRO A 21 9.60 -6.66 7.77
N GLU A 22 8.90 -7.17 6.75
CA GLU A 22 9.39 -8.24 5.87
C GLU A 22 10.57 -7.78 5.00
N ILE A 23 10.56 -6.50 4.59
CA ILE A 23 11.69 -5.88 3.87
C ILE A 23 12.90 -5.79 4.81
N SER A 24 12.71 -5.30 6.05
CA SER A 24 13.79 -5.18 7.03
C SER A 24 14.39 -6.55 7.35
N GLU A 25 13.56 -7.58 7.57
CA GLU A 25 14.00 -8.96 7.79
C GLU A 25 14.84 -9.49 6.60
N MET A 26 14.43 -9.17 5.37
CA MET A 26 15.17 -9.64 4.19
C MET A 26 16.50 -8.89 4.01
N LEU A 27 16.52 -7.58 4.22
CA LEU A 27 17.76 -6.78 4.20
C LEU A 27 18.76 -7.30 5.22
N GLU A 28 18.33 -7.57 6.45
CA GLU A 28 19.19 -8.16 7.50
C GLU A 28 19.77 -9.52 7.08
N LYS A 29 18.95 -10.40 6.47
CA LYS A 29 19.39 -11.72 5.97
C LYS A 29 20.48 -11.64 4.90
N VAL A 30 20.48 -10.58 4.10
CA VAL A 30 21.52 -10.34 3.08
C VAL A 30 22.67 -9.46 3.59
N GLY A 31 22.66 -9.11 4.88
CA GLY A 31 23.71 -8.32 5.52
C GLY A 31 23.63 -6.81 5.23
N LYS A 32 22.45 -6.30 4.86
CA LYS A 32 22.21 -4.89 4.58
C LYS A 32 21.38 -4.21 5.65
N GLU A 33 21.81 -3.06 6.13
CA GLU A 33 21.08 -2.29 7.12
C GLU A 33 19.89 -1.54 6.51
N SER A 34 18.79 -1.47 7.27
CA SER A 34 17.65 -0.63 6.92
C SER A 34 17.84 0.79 7.42
N VAL A 35 17.87 1.75 6.52
CA VAL A 35 17.97 3.19 6.84
C VAL A 35 16.63 3.86 6.63
N PHE A 36 16.22 4.69 7.60
CA PHE A 36 14.97 5.46 7.52
C PHE A 36 15.27 6.94 7.72
N LEU A 37 14.61 7.76 6.90
CA LEU A 37 14.61 9.22 7.01
C LEU A 37 13.16 9.71 7.05
N ASN A 38 12.79 10.46 8.08
CA ASN A 38 11.43 10.99 8.27
C ASN A 38 10.31 9.91 8.13
N GLY A 39 10.58 8.69 8.64
CA GLY A 39 9.64 7.58 8.59
C GLY A 39 9.56 6.82 7.26
N LEU A 40 10.31 7.26 6.24
CA LEU A 40 10.42 6.57 4.95
C LEU A 40 11.75 5.83 4.85
N ARG A 41 11.74 4.65 4.21
CA ARG A 41 12.95 3.86 3.99
C ARG A 41 13.78 4.48 2.86
N CYS A 42 15.04 4.83 3.16
CA CYS A 42 16.01 5.16 2.12
C CYS A 42 16.24 3.92 1.25
N THR A 43 16.10 4.06 -0.05
CA THR A 43 16.02 2.93 -0.99
C THR A 43 17.00 3.15 -2.14
N ASP A 44 18.21 2.63 -2.02
CA ASP A 44 19.17 2.55 -3.13
C ASP A 44 18.76 1.44 -4.12
N ASP A 45 19.48 1.27 -5.22
CA ASP A 45 19.13 0.31 -6.29
C ASP A 45 19.05 -1.12 -5.78
N GLU A 46 20.02 -1.56 -4.99
CA GLU A 46 20.04 -2.90 -4.40
C GLU A 46 18.89 -3.11 -3.41
N THR A 47 18.59 -2.08 -2.59
CA THR A 47 17.45 -2.10 -1.69
C THR A 47 16.14 -2.14 -2.48
N MET A 48 16.06 -1.44 -3.63
CA MET A 48 14.85 -1.44 -4.46
C MET A 48 14.55 -2.83 -5.03
N ASP A 49 15.55 -3.57 -5.47
CA ASP A 49 15.41 -4.95 -5.91
C ASP A 49 14.80 -5.83 -4.80
N ILE A 50 15.33 -5.70 -3.58
CA ILE A 50 14.84 -6.45 -2.42
C ILE A 50 13.41 -6.03 -2.07
N VAL A 51 13.12 -4.74 -2.06
CA VAL A 51 11.77 -4.20 -1.82
C VAL A 51 10.77 -4.79 -2.82
N GLN A 52 11.10 -4.78 -4.10
CA GLN A 52 10.24 -5.32 -5.14
C GLN A 52 10.04 -6.84 -4.97
N MET A 53 11.10 -7.62 -4.76
CA MET A 53 11.00 -9.06 -4.51
C MET A 53 10.11 -9.38 -3.29
N VAL A 54 10.30 -8.65 -2.19
CA VAL A 54 9.54 -8.88 -0.96
C VAL A 54 8.08 -8.48 -1.12
N LEU A 55 7.82 -7.28 -1.61
CA LEU A 55 6.44 -6.79 -1.73
C LEU A 55 5.65 -7.57 -2.77
N CYS A 56 6.17 -7.73 -3.99
CA CYS A 56 5.44 -8.37 -5.09
C CYS A 56 5.43 -9.90 -5.00
N GLY A 57 6.53 -10.48 -4.50
CA GLY A 57 6.68 -11.94 -4.40
C GLY A 57 6.19 -12.51 -3.08
N LYS A 58 6.79 -12.10 -1.95
CA LYS A 58 6.51 -12.70 -0.63
C LYS A 58 5.19 -12.21 -0.05
N VAL A 59 5.07 -10.89 0.21
CA VAL A 59 3.93 -10.34 0.96
C VAL A 59 2.64 -10.45 0.15
N ASN A 60 2.65 -9.97 -1.09
CA ASN A 60 1.50 -10.01 -1.98
C ASN A 60 0.93 -11.42 -2.14
N LYS A 61 1.78 -12.41 -2.45
CA LYS A 61 1.33 -13.79 -2.69
C LYS A 61 0.89 -14.48 -1.41
N ASN A 62 1.45 -14.13 -0.26
CA ASN A 62 0.96 -14.60 1.03
C ASN A 62 -0.46 -14.09 1.31
N LEU A 63 -0.74 -12.80 1.08
CA LEU A 63 -2.08 -12.23 1.25
C LEU A 63 -3.09 -12.89 0.30
N VAL A 64 -2.74 -13.09 -0.98
CA VAL A 64 -3.57 -13.81 -1.94
C VAL A 64 -3.87 -15.22 -1.46
N SER A 65 -2.86 -15.95 -0.98
CA SER A 65 -3.01 -17.31 -0.43
C SER A 65 -3.94 -17.32 0.80
N MET A 66 -3.81 -16.32 1.68
CA MET A 66 -4.69 -16.19 2.85
C MET A 66 -6.14 -15.93 2.45
N LEU A 67 -6.39 -15.10 1.43
CA LEU A 67 -7.73 -14.87 0.89
C LEU A 67 -8.32 -16.18 0.33
N GLN A 68 -7.55 -16.91 -0.47
CA GLN A 68 -7.99 -18.21 -1.04
C GLN A 68 -8.31 -19.23 0.04
N LYS A 69 -7.47 -19.36 1.08
CA LYS A 69 -7.74 -20.24 2.23
C LYS A 69 -9.01 -19.84 2.99
N ALA A 70 -9.39 -18.58 2.94
CA ALA A 70 -10.64 -18.07 3.52
C ALA A 70 -11.87 -18.20 2.59
N GLY A 71 -11.71 -18.79 1.39
CA GLY A 71 -12.77 -18.96 0.40
C GLY A 71 -12.96 -17.77 -0.54
N GLY A 72 -12.05 -16.77 -0.52
CA GLY A 72 -12.07 -15.63 -1.43
C GLY A 72 -11.27 -15.88 -2.70
N ARG A 73 -11.49 -15.07 -3.72
CA ARG A 73 -10.79 -15.11 -5.02
C ARG A 73 -9.84 -13.92 -5.13
N GLY A 74 -8.65 -14.01 -4.50
CA GLY A 74 -7.65 -12.96 -4.54
C GLY A 74 -6.83 -12.96 -5.84
N VAL A 75 -6.53 -11.77 -6.39
CA VAL A 75 -5.57 -11.55 -7.49
C VAL A 75 -4.53 -10.56 -7.02
N GLY A 76 -3.26 -10.96 -7.03
CA GLY A 76 -2.15 -10.09 -6.66
C GLY A 76 -1.67 -9.26 -7.85
N LEU A 77 -1.58 -7.96 -7.63
CA LEU A 77 -1.06 -6.94 -8.52
C LEU A 77 0.03 -6.14 -7.81
N ALA A 78 0.88 -5.53 -8.60
CA ALA A 78 1.77 -4.45 -8.17
C ALA A 78 1.37 -3.15 -8.88
N GLY A 79 1.73 -2.00 -8.34
CA GLY A 79 1.40 -0.74 -9.01
C GLY A 79 2.05 -0.55 -10.38
N VAL A 80 3.05 -1.36 -10.73
CA VAL A 80 3.64 -1.41 -12.08
C VAL A 80 2.79 -2.21 -13.07
N ASP A 81 1.91 -3.10 -12.60
CA ASP A 81 1.09 -3.93 -13.49
C ASP A 81 0.03 -3.07 -14.18
N GLY A 82 -0.01 -3.15 -15.51
CA GLY A 82 -0.90 -2.32 -16.31
C GLY A 82 -0.65 -0.82 -16.17
N ASN A 83 0.54 -0.42 -15.72
CA ASN A 83 0.91 0.96 -15.42
C ASN A 83 -0.04 1.61 -14.39
N LEU A 84 -0.51 0.81 -13.40
CA LEU A 84 -1.50 1.25 -12.41
C LEU A 84 -1.05 2.51 -11.65
N PHE A 85 0.24 2.58 -11.26
CA PHE A 85 0.82 3.74 -10.60
C PHE A 85 1.99 4.29 -11.39
N GLU A 86 1.93 5.56 -11.77
CA GLU A 86 3.05 6.34 -12.27
C GLU A 86 3.61 7.23 -11.16
N ALA A 87 4.93 7.24 -11.02
CA ALA A 87 5.60 7.99 -9.98
C ALA A 87 6.81 8.77 -10.52
N VAL A 88 7.14 9.82 -9.79
CA VAL A 88 8.41 10.55 -9.92
C VAL A 88 9.23 10.35 -8.65
N ARG A 89 10.56 10.45 -8.76
CA ARG A 89 11.44 10.42 -7.58
C ARG A 89 11.00 11.48 -6.58
N ARG A 90 10.95 11.11 -5.31
CA ARG A 90 10.60 12.03 -4.24
C ARG A 90 11.67 13.10 -4.02
N ASP A 91 12.91 12.66 -3.81
CA ASP A 91 14.11 13.46 -3.61
C ASP A 91 15.37 12.57 -3.72
N GLU A 92 16.55 13.18 -3.67
CA GLU A 92 17.81 12.44 -3.76
C GLU A 92 18.16 11.69 -2.47
N GLU A 93 17.76 12.19 -1.29
CA GLU A 93 18.14 11.63 0.00
C GLU A 93 17.46 10.28 0.26
N HIS A 94 16.24 10.09 -0.24
CA HIS A 94 15.50 8.84 -0.12
C HIS A 94 15.82 7.84 -1.24
N GLY A 95 16.53 8.24 -2.30
CA GLY A 95 16.87 7.37 -3.44
C GLY A 95 15.66 6.98 -4.26
N ASN A 96 15.39 5.68 -4.42
CA ASN A 96 14.30 5.14 -5.23
C ASN A 96 12.96 5.11 -4.47
N VAL A 97 12.67 6.15 -3.73
CA VAL A 97 11.35 6.42 -3.16
C VAL A 97 10.61 7.38 -4.08
N GLY A 98 9.35 7.08 -4.38
CA GLY A 98 8.55 7.87 -5.31
C GLY A 98 7.32 8.51 -4.70
N ASN A 99 6.84 9.55 -5.39
CA ASN A 99 5.52 10.14 -5.22
C ASN A 99 4.66 9.79 -6.43
N ILE A 100 3.50 9.18 -6.21
CA ILE A 100 2.55 8.88 -7.28
C ILE A 100 2.01 10.19 -7.86
N VAL A 101 2.12 10.34 -9.16
CA VAL A 101 1.63 11.50 -9.92
C VAL A 101 0.40 11.17 -10.74
N ASP A 102 0.23 9.91 -11.17
CA ASP A 102 -0.96 9.45 -11.88
C ASP A 102 -1.33 8.02 -11.48
N VAL A 103 -2.62 7.67 -11.66
CA VAL A 103 -3.18 6.34 -11.35
C VAL A 103 -4.11 5.92 -12.48
N HIS A 104 -3.83 4.76 -13.08
CA HIS A 104 -4.61 4.14 -14.15
C HIS A 104 -5.36 2.91 -13.60
N PRO A 105 -6.59 3.09 -13.07
CA PRO A 105 -7.26 2.05 -12.28
C PRO A 105 -7.90 0.92 -13.11
N GLU A 106 -7.77 0.92 -14.44
CA GLU A 106 -8.49 0.04 -15.37
C GLU A 106 -8.26 -1.44 -15.03
N ILE A 107 -7.00 -1.85 -14.78
CA ILE A 107 -6.71 -3.25 -14.43
C ILE A 107 -7.38 -3.68 -13.12
N VAL A 108 -7.47 -2.77 -12.15
CA VAL A 108 -8.16 -3.04 -10.87
C VAL A 108 -9.66 -3.15 -11.08
N LEU A 109 -10.24 -2.28 -11.92
CA LEU A 109 -11.67 -2.32 -12.26
C LEU A 109 -12.03 -3.61 -12.99
N ASP A 110 -11.21 -4.06 -13.95
CA ASP A 110 -11.41 -5.32 -14.69
C ASP A 110 -11.38 -6.54 -13.75
N VAL A 111 -10.45 -6.54 -12.80
CA VAL A 111 -10.34 -7.61 -11.79
C VAL A 111 -11.58 -7.62 -10.88
N LEU A 112 -12.03 -6.45 -10.43
CA LEU A 112 -13.23 -6.28 -9.60
C LEU A 112 -14.50 -6.72 -10.36
N GLU A 113 -14.62 -6.37 -11.65
CA GLU A 113 -15.78 -6.72 -12.47
C GLU A 113 -15.95 -8.24 -12.59
N LYS A 114 -14.86 -8.98 -12.62
CA LYS A 114 -14.86 -10.45 -12.64
C LYS A 114 -15.04 -11.09 -11.25
N GLY A 115 -15.32 -10.28 -10.22
CA GLY A 115 -15.60 -10.75 -8.85
C GLY A 115 -14.36 -11.21 -8.09
N TYR A 116 -13.18 -10.80 -8.52
CA TYR A 116 -11.94 -11.03 -7.76
C TYR A 116 -11.71 -9.91 -6.74
N ILE A 117 -10.84 -10.19 -5.78
CA ILE A 117 -10.35 -9.23 -4.78
C ILE A 117 -8.93 -8.84 -5.19
N PRO A 118 -8.70 -7.62 -5.75
CA PRO A 118 -7.35 -7.13 -6.03
C PRO A 118 -6.56 -6.95 -4.75
N VAL A 119 -5.29 -7.41 -4.77
CA VAL A 119 -4.30 -7.22 -3.71
C VAL A 119 -3.11 -6.49 -4.33
N VAL A 120 -2.96 -5.22 -4.03
CA VAL A 120 -2.01 -4.32 -4.71
C VAL A 120 -0.82 -4.00 -3.81
N SER A 121 0.39 -4.27 -4.28
CA SER A 121 1.63 -3.85 -3.63
C SER A 121 2.04 -2.44 -4.07
N SER A 122 2.68 -1.70 -3.16
CA SER A 122 3.01 -0.28 -3.33
C SER A 122 4.34 -0.06 -4.07
N ILE A 123 4.48 -0.66 -5.27
CA ILE A 123 5.57 -0.39 -6.22
C ILE A 123 4.99 0.35 -7.42
N ALA A 124 5.61 1.45 -7.83
CA ALA A 124 5.15 2.25 -8.96
C ALA A 124 6.20 2.28 -10.08
N ALA A 125 5.76 2.39 -11.33
CA ALA A 125 6.64 2.68 -12.46
C ALA A 125 7.03 4.16 -12.48
N GLY A 126 8.25 4.47 -12.86
CA GLY A 126 8.63 5.85 -13.16
C GLY A 126 7.93 6.34 -14.44
N VAL A 127 7.55 7.62 -14.50
CA VAL A 127 6.93 8.22 -15.69
C VAL A 127 7.77 8.07 -16.96
N ASP A 128 9.08 7.97 -16.82
CA ASP A 128 10.03 7.72 -17.92
C ASP A 128 10.28 6.22 -18.17
N GLN A 129 9.66 5.35 -17.39
CA GLN A 129 9.79 3.89 -17.42
C GLN A 129 11.23 3.36 -17.30
N THR A 130 12.14 4.18 -16.76
CA THR A 130 13.55 3.77 -16.60
C THR A 130 13.79 3.02 -15.29
N MET A 131 12.95 3.25 -14.26
CA MET A 131 13.07 2.63 -12.95
C MET A 131 11.73 2.51 -12.24
N ASN A 132 11.71 1.66 -11.22
CA ASN A 132 10.57 1.53 -10.32
C ASN A 132 10.86 2.27 -9.01
N TYR A 133 9.79 2.64 -8.31
CA TYR A 133 9.87 3.35 -7.05
C TYR A 133 9.15 2.59 -5.93
N ASN A 134 9.77 2.61 -4.76
CA ASN A 134 9.14 2.21 -3.50
C ASN A 134 8.19 3.33 -3.06
N ILE A 135 6.92 3.00 -2.90
CA ILE A 135 5.88 3.95 -2.49
C ILE A 135 5.42 3.61 -1.07
N ASN A 136 5.18 4.62 -0.25
CA ASN A 136 4.49 4.41 1.02
C ASN A 136 3.09 3.85 0.74
N ALA A 137 2.75 2.72 1.41
CA ALA A 137 1.51 2.00 1.11
C ALA A 137 0.24 2.79 1.45
N ASP A 138 0.27 3.64 2.47
CA ASP A 138 -0.88 4.48 2.83
C ASP A 138 -1.15 5.53 1.75
N PHE A 139 -0.10 6.16 1.20
CA PHE A 139 -0.22 7.07 0.06
C PHE A 139 -0.69 6.36 -1.20
N ALA A 140 -0.18 5.16 -1.48
CA ALA A 140 -0.65 4.36 -2.61
C ALA A 140 -2.13 4.02 -2.47
N ALA A 141 -2.57 3.63 -1.27
CA ALA A 141 -3.96 3.30 -0.98
C ALA A 141 -4.88 4.52 -1.10
N GLU A 142 -4.44 5.68 -0.62
CA GLU A 142 -5.17 6.96 -0.77
C GLU A 142 -5.38 7.31 -2.25
N LYS A 143 -4.28 7.31 -3.03
CA LYS A 143 -4.34 7.64 -4.47
C LYS A 143 -5.25 6.68 -5.23
N LEU A 144 -5.14 5.38 -4.96
CA LEU A 144 -5.99 4.37 -5.58
C LEU A 144 -7.46 4.54 -5.16
N ALA A 145 -7.74 4.83 -3.89
CA ALA A 145 -9.10 5.06 -3.41
C ALA A 145 -9.77 6.26 -4.10
N ILE A 146 -9.01 7.33 -4.35
CA ILE A 146 -9.46 8.51 -5.09
C ILE A 146 -9.78 8.13 -6.55
N ALA A 147 -8.86 7.45 -7.24
CA ALA A 147 -9.03 7.05 -8.65
C ALA A 147 -10.21 6.08 -8.85
N LEU A 148 -10.45 5.19 -7.90
CA LEU A 148 -11.58 4.27 -7.89
C LEU A 148 -12.91 4.89 -7.44
N HIS A 149 -12.93 6.16 -7.03
CA HIS A 149 -14.08 6.81 -6.39
C HIS A 149 -14.65 5.96 -5.23
N ALA A 150 -13.75 5.46 -4.38
CA ALA A 150 -14.10 4.55 -3.29
C ALA A 150 -15.06 5.22 -2.31
N LYS A 151 -16.15 4.51 -1.96
CA LYS A 151 -17.12 5.01 -0.97
C LYS A 151 -16.58 5.02 0.44
N LYS A 152 -15.61 4.15 0.73
CA LYS A 152 -14.92 4.04 2.03
C LYS A 152 -13.45 3.73 1.80
N PHE A 153 -12.61 4.41 2.57
CA PHE A 153 -11.20 4.13 2.70
C PHE A 153 -10.94 3.71 4.15
N ILE A 154 -10.31 2.57 4.35
CA ILE A 154 -10.06 1.99 5.67
C ILE A 154 -8.57 1.71 5.80
N LEU A 155 -7.93 2.33 6.78
CA LEU A 155 -6.56 2.00 7.19
C LEU A 155 -6.61 0.98 8.32
N LEU A 156 -5.93 -0.15 8.14
CA LEU A 156 -5.72 -1.14 9.19
C LEU A 156 -4.35 -0.87 9.80
N THR A 157 -4.33 -0.50 11.06
CA THR A 157 -3.13 -0.10 11.81
C THR A 157 -2.98 -0.96 13.06
N ASP A 158 -1.81 -0.94 13.65
CA ASP A 158 -1.49 -1.56 14.95
C ASP A 158 -1.85 -0.67 16.15
N VAL A 159 -2.36 0.53 15.90
CA VAL A 159 -2.89 1.44 16.91
C VAL A 159 -4.41 1.52 16.86
N LYS A 160 -5.05 1.91 17.97
CA LYS A 160 -6.52 1.95 18.08
C LYS A 160 -7.18 2.98 17.14
N GLY A 161 -6.44 3.93 16.62
CA GLY A 161 -6.91 4.97 15.73
C GLY A 161 -6.24 6.32 15.98
N LEU A 162 -6.84 7.39 15.49
CA LEU A 162 -6.36 8.75 15.69
C LEU A 162 -6.55 9.15 17.15
N MET A 163 -5.48 9.57 17.83
CA MET A 163 -5.48 10.01 19.23
C MET A 163 -4.96 11.45 19.33
N ARG A 164 -5.47 12.22 20.30
CA ARG A 164 -4.94 13.56 20.60
C ARG A 164 -3.57 13.50 21.27
N ASP A 165 -3.40 12.54 22.16
CA ASP A 165 -2.13 12.15 22.75
C ASP A 165 -1.95 10.65 22.56
N PHE A 166 -0.95 10.29 21.82
CA PHE A 166 -0.61 8.89 21.49
C PHE A 166 -0.31 8.04 22.74
N ARG A 167 0.03 8.66 23.88
CA ARG A 167 0.27 8.00 25.16
C ARG A 167 -0.98 7.79 26.00
N ASP A 168 -2.08 8.42 25.59
CA ASP A 168 -3.37 8.37 26.30
C ASP A 168 -4.41 7.70 25.41
N GLU A 169 -4.72 6.43 25.69
CA GLU A 169 -5.71 5.64 24.94
C GLU A 169 -7.14 6.22 25.06
N ASP A 170 -7.44 6.97 26.10
CA ASP A 170 -8.74 7.62 26.29
C ASP A 170 -8.89 8.88 25.42
N SER A 171 -7.78 9.36 24.84
CA SER A 171 -7.75 10.48 23.88
C SER A 171 -8.19 10.10 22.46
N LEU A 172 -8.69 8.87 22.23
CA LEU A 172 -9.13 8.35 20.93
C LEU A 172 -10.22 9.23 20.30
N ILE A 173 -9.94 9.71 19.10
CA ILE A 173 -10.88 10.49 18.30
C ILE A 173 -11.68 9.51 17.43
N ARG A 174 -12.93 9.30 17.78
CA ARG A 174 -13.82 8.34 17.10
C ARG A 174 -14.38 8.86 15.79
N GLU A 175 -14.54 10.18 15.68
CA GLU A 175 -15.10 10.85 14.50
C GLU A 175 -14.50 12.25 14.35
N VAL A 176 -14.10 12.60 13.13
CA VAL A 176 -13.59 13.91 12.74
C VAL A 176 -14.27 14.34 11.45
N LYS A 177 -14.85 15.53 11.45
CA LYS A 177 -15.33 16.15 10.21
C LYS A 177 -14.17 16.78 9.45
N MET A 178 -14.23 16.78 8.12
CA MET A 178 -13.19 17.37 7.26
C MET A 178 -12.82 18.81 7.66
N SER A 179 -13.82 19.60 8.11
CA SER A 179 -13.61 20.98 8.58
C SER A 179 -12.79 21.08 9.88
N GLN A 180 -12.64 20.00 10.62
CA GLN A 180 -11.90 19.96 11.89
C GLN A 180 -10.46 19.47 11.74
N VAL A 181 -10.13 18.84 10.59
CA VAL A 181 -8.78 18.28 10.32
C VAL A 181 -7.68 19.32 10.45
N PRO A 182 -7.80 20.57 9.90
CA PRO A 182 -6.75 21.57 10.04
C PRO A 182 -6.39 21.95 11.47
N GLY A 183 -7.30 21.74 12.41
CA GLY A 183 -7.06 22.02 13.84
C GLY A 183 -6.45 20.85 14.62
N LEU A 184 -6.22 19.71 13.96
CA LEU A 184 -5.58 18.51 14.52
C LEU A 184 -4.14 18.32 14.02
N MET A 185 -3.73 19.07 13.02
CA MET A 185 -2.37 19.14 12.48
C MET A 185 -1.62 20.29 13.14
#